data_aa0bc3f692cc8a2368de728c5527a8c1
#
_entry.id   aa0bc3f692cc8a2368de728c5527a8c1
#
_cell.length_a   1.000
_cell.length_b   1.000
_cell.length_c   1.000
_cell.angle_alpha   90.00
_cell.angle_beta   90.00
_cell.angle_gamma   90.00
#
_symmetry.space_group_name_H-M   'P 1'
#
loop_
_entity.id
_entity.type
_entity.pdbx_description
1 polymer ?
#
loop_
_entity_poly.entity_id
_entity_poly.type
_entity_poly.pdbx_seq_one_letter_code
_entity_poly.pdbx_strand_id
1 'polypeptide(L)'
;MVFARDQDALDRWWRGDITQRELRSGLHYDDEWGYDWEPFASLLREARRHACGVFGIDSGPRGSMRRIAARDRHAAMKISELRAKFPDAIVVALFGEAHLAPNHLPRQLRQSRPQDRILTVVQNVDELYWKAAGELSEALQAVQVRDDVICVFNATPLEKYESYRIYIERWRTDPSQPDLAPTFCNVVDSLLRSLGLEQYYPAAGNHPSTLMEEYPQVQNCLNAHDFERLLSTRDLVRGERRQALEKLHSNGCVYLPRHNLLLIERFHMAGAAEEAVRFVQSECRGVSSLQGPWIGSSAEHQFYFEVMEKALVTFGVRVLLPDYPVAREHELQALCAQPKEVITEQTGFTYSEFLELAGAVILHKEAEKGRRWNLLPGVMASVYASAGKTRSFLVEHLGAMLGAEMHEAYLAGILSKSYLRSLFFRKTQLPGAARRAYFEVTRSVKRRFGQPQS
;
A
#
# COMPACT_ATOMS: atom_id res chain seq x y z
N MET A 1 -9.17 -25.30 -7.47
CA MET A 1 -8.28 -25.28 -6.33
C MET A 1 -8.27 -26.61 -5.57
N VAL A 2 -9.28 -27.45 -5.66
CA VAL A 2 -9.20 -28.83 -5.16
C VAL A 2 -8.41 -29.68 -6.15
N PHE A 3 -7.55 -30.55 -5.65
CA PHE A 3 -6.80 -31.46 -6.50
C PHE A 3 -7.69 -32.51 -7.14
N ALA A 4 -7.40 -32.89 -8.36
CA ALA A 4 -8.13 -33.95 -9.05
C ALA A 4 -8.03 -35.31 -8.31
N ARG A 5 -6.94 -35.55 -7.56
CA ARG A 5 -6.76 -36.74 -6.73
C ARG A 5 -7.77 -36.87 -5.59
N ASP A 6 -8.34 -35.72 -5.13
CA ASP A 6 -9.26 -35.67 -3.98
C ASP A 6 -10.74 -35.75 -4.43
N GLN A 7 -11.01 -36.13 -5.67
CA GLN A 7 -12.36 -36.21 -6.25
C GLN A 7 -13.29 -37.14 -5.47
N ASP A 8 -12.78 -38.26 -4.95
CA ASP A 8 -13.59 -39.19 -4.16
C ASP A 8 -14.21 -38.54 -2.92
N ALA A 9 -13.44 -37.66 -2.21
CA ALA A 9 -13.97 -36.92 -1.06
C ALA A 9 -15.07 -35.95 -1.47
N LEU A 10 -14.91 -35.27 -2.61
CA LEU A 10 -15.96 -34.38 -3.15
C LEU A 10 -17.20 -35.17 -3.54
N ASP A 11 -17.07 -36.33 -4.22
CA ASP A 11 -18.18 -37.16 -4.66
C ASP A 11 -18.95 -37.74 -3.49
N ARG A 12 -18.27 -38.21 -2.45
CA ARG A 12 -18.89 -38.72 -1.23
C ARG A 12 -19.67 -37.60 -0.49
N TRP A 13 -19.05 -36.44 -0.37
CA TRP A 13 -19.73 -35.29 0.24
C TRP A 13 -20.94 -34.86 -0.62
N TRP A 14 -20.79 -34.84 -1.92
CA TRP A 14 -21.88 -34.48 -2.85
C TRP A 14 -23.09 -35.36 -2.67
N ARG A 15 -22.89 -36.69 -2.54
CA ARG A 15 -23.95 -37.68 -2.29
C ARG A 15 -24.52 -37.59 -0.86
N GLY A 16 -23.83 -36.97 0.06
CA GLY A 16 -24.22 -36.91 1.47
C GLY A 16 -23.67 -38.08 2.30
N ASP A 17 -22.71 -38.83 1.79
CA ASP A 17 -22.08 -39.99 2.45
C ASP A 17 -21.15 -39.57 3.59
N ILE A 18 -20.63 -38.30 3.53
CA ILE A 18 -19.75 -37.73 4.53
C ILE A 18 -20.19 -36.31 4.91
N THR A 19 -19.84 -35.91 6.13
CA THR A 19 -20.08 -34.58 6.67
C THR A 19 -19.12 -33.53 6.10
N GLN A 20 -19.42 -32.25 6.28
CA GLN A 20 -18.54 -31.14 5.89
C GLN A 20 -17.20 -31.18 6.62
N ARG A 21 -17.16 -31.68 7.85
CA ARG A 21 -15.92 -31.86 8.65
C ARG A 21 -15.04 -32.94 8.04
N GLU A 22 -15.65 -34.06 7.65
CA GLU A 22 -14.93 -35.17 6.99
C GLU A 22 -14.43 -34.76 5.60
N LEU A 23 -15.20 -33.95 4.86
CA LEU A 23 -14.74 -33.35 3.62
C LEU A 23 -13.50 -32.48 3.83
N ARG A 24 -13.52 -31.58 4.84
CA ARG A 24 -12.37 -30.72 5.16
C ARG A 24 -11.12 -31.54 5.42
N SER A 25 -11.24 -32.61 6.20
CA SER A 25 -10.14 -33.56 6.46
C SER A 25 -9.71 -34.31 5.19
N GLY A 26 -10.66 -34.82 4.40
CA GLY A 26 -10.40 -35.57 3.18
C GLY A 26 -9.75 -34.73 2.06
N LEU A 27 -9.93 -33.42 2.09
CA LEU A 27 -9.26 -32.46 1.19
C LEU A 27 -7.90 -32.01 1.73
N HIS A 28 -7.48 -32.47 2.89
CA HIS A 28 -6.27 -31.99 3.58
C HIS A 28 -6.22 -30.46 3.67
N TYR A 29 -7.39 -29.83 3.93
CA TYR A 29 -7.57 -28.40 3.75
C TYR A 29 -6.66 -27.59 4.65
N ASP A 30 -6.51 -27.98 5.90
CA ASP A 30 -5.72 -27.26 6.90
C ASP A 30 -4.22 -27.30 6.60
N ASP A 31 -3.73 -28.41 6.06
CA ASP A 31 -2.32 -28.60 5.70
C ASP A 31 -1.95 -27.94 4.35
N GLU A 32 -2.90 -27.96 3.40
CA GLU A 32 -2.64 -27.54 2.01
C GLU A 32 -3.01 -26.07 1.72
N TRP A 33 -3.91 -25.45 2.54
CA TRP A 33 -4.51 -24.18 2.16
C TRP A 33 -4.26 -23.05 3.16
N GLY A 34 -4.28 -23.32 4.45
CA GLY A 34 -4.00 -22.34 5.50
C GLY A 34 -4.98 -21.16 5.61
N TYR A 35 -6.14 -21.21 4.92
CA TYR A 35 -7.17 -20.18 4.96
C TYR A 35 -8.37 -20.60 5.80
N ASP A 36 -9.23 -19.62 6.17
CA ASP A 36 -10.48 -19.93 6.85
C ASP A 36 -11.36 -20.84 5.98
N TRP A 37 -11.85 -21.92 6.59
CA TRP A 37 -12.67 -22.93 5.92
C TRP A 37 -14.06 -22.41 5.56
N GLU A 38 -14.66 -21.55 6.40
CA GLU A 38 -16.08 -21.21 6.27
C GLU A 38 -16.46 -20.50 4.96
N PRO A 39 -15.70 -19.55 4.41
CA PRO A 39 -15.96 -19.00 3.09
C PRO A 39 -15.97 -20.05 1.98
N PHE A 40 -15.02 -21.00 2.04
CA PHE A 40 -14.94 -22.10 1.09
C PHE A 40 -16.09 -23.10 1.25
N ALA A 41 -16.43 -23.44 2.47
CA ALA A 41 -17.57 -24.28 2.79
C ALA A 41 -18.90 -23.67 2.33
N SER A 42 -19.04 -22.36 2.49
CA SER A 42 -20.21 -21.62 2.01
C SER A 42 -20.35 -21.71 0.48
N LEU A 43 -19.26 -21.53 -0.24
CA LEU A 43 -19.24 -21.70 -1.69
C LEU A 43 -19.62 -23.11 -2.11
N LEU A 44 -19.11 -24.14 -1.42
CA LEU A 44 -19.47 -25.54 -1.72
C LEU A 44 -20.95 -25.83 -1.45
N ARG A 45 -21.50 -25.31 -0.34
CA ARG A 45 -22.94 -25.44 -0.03
C ARG A 45 -23.81 -24.79 -1.11
N GLU A 46 -23.40 -23.63 -1.60
CA GLU A 46 -24.12 -22.92 -2.66
C GLU A 46 -24.00 -23.67 -4.00
N ALA A 47 -22.82 -24.17 -4.32
CA ALA A 47 -22.63 -25.04 -5.49
C ALA A 47 -23.54 -26.26 -5.44
N ARG A 48 -23.70 -26.91 -4.28
CA ARG A 48 -24.58 -28.08 -4.11
C ARG A 48 -26.06 -27.77 -4.38
N ARG A 49 -26.48 -26.51 -4.22
CA ARG A 49 -27.87 -26.09 -4.49
C ARG A 49 -28.14 -25.84 -5.97
N HIS A 50 -27.13 -25.43 -6.72
CA HIS A 50 -27.33 -24.89 -8.07
C HIS A 50 -26.54 -25.63 -9.17
N ALA A 51 -25.53 -26.41 -8.83
CA ALA A 51 -24.69 -27.10 -9.81
C ALA A 51 -25.08 -28.59 -9.95
N CYS A 52 -24.69 -29.21 -11.04
CA CYS A 52 -24.85 -30.67 -11.27
C CYS A 52 -23.68 -31.49 -10.69
N GLY A 53 -22.58 -30.84 -10.24
CA GLY A 53 -21.45 -31.46 -9.59
C GLY A 53 -20.32 -30.49 -9.29
N VAL A 54 -19.39 -30.91 -8.43
CA VAL A 54 -18.17 -30.16 -8.07
C VAL A 54 -16.97 -31.05 -8.35
N PHE A 55 -15.97 -30.53 -9.05
CA PHE A 55 -14.86 -31.31 -9.57
C PHE A 55 -13.51 -30.69 -9.20
N GLY A 56 -12.57 -31.54 -8.74
CA GLY A 56 -11.18 -31.15 -8.54
C GLY A 56 -10.45 -31.08 -9.89
N ILE A 57 -9.87 -29.94 -10.18
CA ILE A 57 -9.20 -29.72 -11.48
C ILE A 57 -7.71 -29.34 -11.33
N ASP A 58 -7.20 -29.16 -10.12
CA ASP A 58 -5.81 -28.82 -9.88
C ASP A 58 -4.90 -30.06 -9.82
N SER A 59 -3.62 -29.87 -10.02
CA SER A 59 -2.59 -30.92 -9.86
C SER A 59 -1.47 -30.41 -8.94
N GLY A 60 -1.00 -31.28 -8.04
CA GLY A 60 0.07 -30.96 -7.12
C GLY A 60 1.49 -31.10 -7.70
N PRO A 61 2.52 -30.74 -6.92
CA PRO A 61 2.49 -29.98 -5.68
C PRO A 61 2.37 -28.46 -5.91
N ARG A 62 1.82 -27.76 -4.92
CA ARG A 62 1.81 -26.30 -4.85
C ARG A 62 3.20 -25.79 -4.46
N GLY A 63 3.44 -24.50 -4.62
CA GLY A 63 4.62 -23.84 -4.05
C GLY A 63 5.71 -23.44 -5.04
N SER A 64 5.51 -23.61 -6.36
CA SER A 64 6.45 -23.08 -7.35
C SER A 64 5.73 -22.48 -8.55
N MET A 65 5.94 -21.20 -8.80
CA MET A 65 5.48 -20.50 -10.00
C MET A 65 6.04 -21.14 -11.29
N ARG A 66 7.18 -21.80 -11.21
CA ARG A 66 7.76 -22.55 -12.36
C ARG A 66 6.88 -23.70 -12.86
N ARG A 67 5.94 -24.18 -12.05
CA ARG A 67 5.02 -25.26 -12.40
C ARG A 67 3.63 -24.79 -12.80
N ILE A 68 3.37 -23.48 -12.79
CA ILE A 68 2.05 -22.93 -13.09
C ILE A 68 1.55 -23.38 -14.46
N ALA A 69 2.39 -23.35 -15.49
CA ALA A 69 2.03 -23.75 -16.84
C ALA A 69 1.65 -25.25 -16.96
N ALA A 70 2.26 -26.13 -16.15
CA ALA A 70 1.91 -27.55 -16.12
C ALA A 70 0.55 -27.76 -15.44
N ARG A 71 0.27 -27.04 -14.37
CA ARG A 71 -1.01 -27.04 -13.66
C ARG A 71 -2.12 -26.47 -14.55
N ASP A 72 -1.85 -25.41 -15.31
CA ASP A 72 -2.79 -24.82 -16.28
C ASP A 72 -3.17 -25.81 -17.37
N ARG A 73 -2.20 -26.55 -17.93
CA ARG A 73 -2.48 -27.60 -18.93
C ARG A 73 -3.34 -28.72 -18.34
N HIS A 74 -3.03 -29.15 -17.11
CA HIS A 74 -3.82 -30.17 -16.42
C HIS A 74 -5.25 -29.73 -16.18
N ALA A 75 -5.43 -28.51 -15.67
CA ALA A 75 -6.75 -27.93 -15.43
C ALA A 75 -7.55 -27.77 -16.73
N ALA A 76 -6.91 -27.30 -17.81
CA ALA A 76 -7.56 -27.17 -19.12
C ALA A 76 -7.99 -28.53 -19.67
N MET A 77 -7.18 -29.58 -19.49
CA MET A 77 -7.54 -30.94 -19.86
C MET A 77 -8.78 -31.41 -19.06
N LYS A 78 -8.77 -31.24 -17.74
CA LYS A 78 -9.91 -31.60 -16.88
C LYS A 78 -11.19 -30.84 -17.24
N ILE A 79 -11.11 -29.56 -17.49
CA ILE A 79 -12.25 -28.73 -17.92
C ILE A 79 -12.76 -29.25 -19.29
N SER A 80 -11.87 -29.63 -20.21
CA SER A 80 -12.27 -30.20 -21.51
C SER A 80 -12.98 -31.55 -21.38
N GLU A 81 -12.52 -32.43 -20.46
CA GLU A 81 -13.20 -33.68 -20.10
C GLU A 81 -14.62 -33.40 -19.55
N LEU A 82 -14.76 -32.46 -18.67
CA LEU A 82 -16.05 -32.02 -18.07
C LEU A 82 -17.00 -31.48 -19.15
N ARG A 83 -16.51 -30.64 -20.06
CA ARG A 83 -17.30 -30.13 -21.18
C ARG A 83 -17.75 -31.22 -22.14
N ALA A 84 -16.95 -32.24 -22.34
CA ALA A 84 -17.36 -33.40 -23.14
C ALA A 84 -18.42 -34.25 -22.43
N LYS A 85 -18.32 -34.40 -21.11
CA LYS A 85 -19.28 -35.15 -20.29
C LYS A 85 -20.61 -34.40 -20.08
N PHE A 86 -20.57 -33.05 -20.01
CA PHE A 86 -21.72 -32.19 -19.76
C PHE A 86 -21.78 -31.08 -20.83
N PRO A 87 -22.16 -31.38 -22.08
CA PRO A 87 -22.07 -30.43 -23.19
C PRO A 87 -22.96 -29.18 -23.02
N ASP A 88 -24.11 -29.33 -22.36
CA ASP A 88 -25.06 -28.24 -22.16
C ASP A 88 -24.85 -27.45 -20.85
N ALA A 89 -23.92 -27.91 -20.00
CA ALA A 89 -23.69 -27.26 -18.72
C ALA A 89 -22.71 -26.07 -18.85
N ILE A 90 -22.92 -25.04 -18.06
CA ILE A 90 -21.94 -23.98 -17.85
C ILE A 90 -20.90 -24.49 -16.86
N VAL A 91 -19.61 -24.44 -17.23
CA VAL A 91 -18.52 -24.76 -16.33
C VAL A 91 -18.02 -23.47 -15.68
N VAL A 92 -18.13 -23.40 -14.35
CA VAL A 92 -17.54 -22.33 -13.55
C VAL A 92 -16.27 -22.87 -12.91
N ALA A 93 -15.11 -22.36 -13.33
CA ALA A 93 -13.80 -22.76 -12.78
C ALA A 93 -13.29 -21.71 -11.80
N LEU A 94 -13.12 -22.08 -10.52
CA LEU A 94 -12.51 -21.24 -9.51
C LEU A 94 -11.02 -21.56 -9.41
N PHE A 95 -10.17 -20.59 -9.74
CA PHE A 95 -8.72 -20.76 -9.74
C PHE A 95 -8.01 -19.52 -9.19
N GLY A 96 -6.77 -19.67 -8.71
CA GLY A 96 -5.99 -18.52 -8.24
C GLY A 96 -5.70 -17.52 -9.36
N GLU A 97 -5.64 -16.24 -9.03
CA GLU A 97 -5.52 -15.12 -9.98
C GLU A 97 -4.37 -15.30 -10.98
N ALA A 98 -3.21 -15.78 -10.52
CA ALA A 98 -2.06 -16.03 -11.38
C ALA A 98 -2.35 -17.00 -12.55
N HIS A 99 -3.25 -17.97 -12.35
CA HIS A 99 -3.70 -18.89 -13.38
C HIS A 99 -4.67 -18.27 -14.38
N LEU A 100 -5.32 -17.16 -14.01
CA LEU A 100 -6.30 -16.44 -14.85
C LEU A 100 -5.64 -15.41 -15.78
N ALA A 101 -4.33 -15.21 -15.68
CA ALA A 101 -3.60 -14.34 -16.59
C ALA A 101 -3.78 -14.80 -18.05
N PRO A 102 -3.80 -13.88 -19.04
CA PRO A 102 -4.15 -14.18 -20.43
C PRO A 102 -3.36 -15.31 -21.08
N ASN A 103 -2.09 -15.46 -20.70
CA ASN A 103 -1.17 -16.48 -21.24
C ASN A 103 -1.20 -17.81 -20.50
N HIS A 104 -2.00 -17.94 -19.46
CA HIS A 104 -2.14 -19.10 -18.60
C HIS A 104 -3.37 -19.95 -18.94
N LEU A 105 -4.18 -20.36 -17.97
CA LEU A 105 -5.34 -21.21 -18.17
C LEU A 105 -6.29 -20.72 -19.28
N PRO A 106 -6.63 -19.41 -19.41
CA PRO A 106 -7.48 -18.94 -20.49
C PRO A 106 -6.92 -19.26 -21.89
N ARG A 107 -5.59 -19.13 -22.08
CA ARG A 107 -4.95 -19.50 -23.36
C ARG A 107 -5.05 -21.00 -23.63
N GLN A 108 -4.78 -21.84 -22.61
CA GLN A 108 -4.86 -23.30 -22.78
C GLN A 108 -6.28 -23.74 -23.16
N LEU A 109 -7.29 -23.16 -22.54
CA LEU A 109 -8.68 -23.40 -22.86
C LEU A 109 -9.05 -22.98 -24.29
N ARG A 110 -8.65 -21.78 -24.73
CA ARG A 110 -8.90 -21.31 -26.10
C ARG A 110 -8.24 -22.22 -27.14
N GLN A 111 -7.07 -22.80 -26.82
CA GLN A 111 -6.37 -23.71 -27.71
C GLN A 111 -7.05 -25.08 -27.77
N SER A 112 -7.50 -25.62 -26.63
CA SER A 112 -8.15 -26.96 -26.56
C SER A 112 -9.63 -26.92 -26.93
N ARG A 113 -10.30 -25.78 -26.77
CA ARG A 113 -11.76 -25.59 -26.93
C ARG A 113 -12.07 -24.29 -27.68
N PRO A 114 -11.64 -24.12 -28.93
CA PRO A 114 -11.77 -22.86 -29.66
C PRO A 114 -13.21 -22.42 -29.93
N GLN A 115 -14.17 -23.36 -29.86
CA GLN A 115 -15.60 -23.11 -30.06
C GLN A 115 -16.30 -22.65 -28.76
N ASP A 116 -15.69 -22.83 -27.61
CA ASP A 116 -16.32 -22.44 -26.33
C ASP A 116 -16.14 -20.95 -26.07
N ARG A 117 -17.21 -20.31 -25.59
CA ARG A 117 -17.13 -18.94 -25.08
C ARG A 117 -16.55 -18.95 -23.68
N ILE A 118 -15.44 -18.25 -23.49
CA ILE A 118 -14.74 -18.16 -22.21
C ILE A 118 -14.83 -16.74 -21.69
N LEU A 119 -15.37 -16.57 -20.48
CA LEU A 119 -15.34 -15.33 -19.72
C LEU A 119 -14.43 -15.50 -18.52
N THR A 120 -13.44 -14.63 -18.40
CA THR A 120 -12.58 -14.55 -17.23
C THR A 120 -13.11 -13.47 -16.29
N VAL A 121 -13.43 -13.85 -15.04
CA VAL A 121 -13.83 -12.94 -14.00
C VAL A 121 -12.72 -12.89 -12.96
N VAL A 122 -12.08 -11.74 -12.82
CA VAL A 122 -11.08 -11.49 -11.77
C VAL A 122 -11.73 -10.65 -10.66
N GLN A 123 -11.22 -10.76 -9.43
CA GLN A 123 -11.82 -10.08 -8.28
C GLN A 123 -10.79 -9.17 -7.60
N ASN A 124 -11.24 -7.95 -7.25
CA ASN A 124 -10.49 -7.03 -6.39
C ASN A 124 -9.04 -6.79 -6.87
N VAL A 125 -8.86 -6.63 -8.20
CA VAL A 125 -7.54 -6.31 -8.77
C VAL A 125 -7.25 -4.83 -8.53
N ASP A 126 -6.29 -4.55 -7.68
CA ASP A 126 -5.99 -3.20 -7.17
C ASP A 126 -5.67 -2.20 -8.29
N GLU A 127 -4.91 -2.63 -9.29
CA GLU A 127 -4.58 -1.79 -10.46
C GLU A 127 -5.84 -1.32 -11.21
N LEU A 128 -6.78 -2.23 -11.44
CA LEU A 128 -8.01 -1.92 -12.14
C LEU A 128 -8.92 -1.02 -11.32
N TYR A 129 -8.96 -1.24 -9.99
CA TYR A 129 -9.70 -0.37 -9.09
C TYR A 129 -9.17 1.07 -9.14
N TRP A 130 -7.87 1.25 -8.90
CA TRP A 130 -7.27 2.60 -8.85
C TRP A 130 -7.32 3.32 -10.19
N LYS A 131 -7.20 2.58 -11.29
CA LYS A 131 -7.35 3.14 -12.64
C LYS A 131 -8.76 3.66 -12.90
N ALA A 132 -9.78 2.94 -12.45
CA ALA A 132 -11.18 3.30 -12.67
C ALA A 132 -11.68 4.30 -11.61
N ALA A 133 -11.28 4.18 -10.36
CA ALA A 133 -11.70 5.07 -9.26
C ALA A 133 -11.25 6.53 -9.45
N GLY A 134 -10.17 6.77 -10.19
CA GLY A 134 -9.73 8.13 -10.53
C GLY A 134 -10.68 8.91 -11.44
N GLU A 135 -11.68 8.23 -12.04
CA GLU A 135 -12.67 8.82 -12.95
C GLU A 135 -14.09 8.86 -12.37
N LEU A 136 -14.34 8.18 -11.25
CA LEU A 136 -15.67 8.00 -10.69
C LEU A 136 -15.72 8.38 -9.20
N SER A 137 -16.75 9.13 -8.82
CA SER A 137 -17.04 9.49 -7.41
C SER A 137 -17.88 8.44 -6.67
N GLU A 138 -18.31 7.38 -7.33
CA GLU A 138 -19.18 6.34 -6.78
C GLU A 138 -18.42 5.03 -6.52
N ALA A 139 -18.97 4.18 -5.64
CA ALA A 139 -18.41 2.87 -5.34
C ALA A 139 -18.32 2.00 -6.61
N LEU A 140 -17.12 1.68 -7.02
CA LEU A 140 -16.86 0.87 -8.20
C LEU A 140 -17.21 -0.59 -7.93
N GLN A 141 -18.18 -1.14 -8.67
CA GLN A 141 -18.61 -2.54 -8.51
C GLN A 141 -18.03 -3.49 -9.56
N ALA A 142 -17.85 -3.04 -10.78
CA ALA A 142 -17.27 -3.85 -11.84
C ALA A 142 -16.67 -2.99 -12.96
N VAL A 143 -15.63 -3.52 -13.61
CA VAL A 143 -14.99 -2.92 -14.80
C VAL A 143 -14.84 -3.97 -15.86
N GLN A 144 -15.26 -3.64 -17.08
CA GLN A 144 -14.94 -4.45 -18.25
C GLN A 144 -13.51 -4.13 -18.70
N VAL A 145 -12.63 -5.11 -18.62
CA VAL A 145 -11.22 -4.98 -18.98
C VAL A 145 -11.01 -5.24 -20.46
N ARG A 146 -11.72 -6.23 -20.99
CA ARG A 146 -11.79 -6.64 -22.41
C ARG A 146 -13.11 -7.36 -22.64
N ASP A 147 -13.41 -7.70 -23.90
CA ASP A 147 -14.65 -8.40 -24.26
C ASP A 147 -14.85 -9.73 -23.52
N ASP A 148 -13.75 -10.38 -23.14
CA ASP A 148 -13.70 -11.67 -22.48
C ASP A 148 -13.17 -11.61 -21.02
N VAL A 149 -12.99 -10.41 -20.47
CA VAL A 149 -12.46 -10.22 -19.10
C VAL A 149 -13.21 -9.12 -18.36
N ILE A 150 -13.75 -9.46 -17.19
CA ILE A 150 -14.42 -8.53 -16.28
C ILE A 150 -13.69 -8.58 -14.93
N CYS A 151 -13.49 -7.43 -14.31
CA CYS A 151 -13.09 -7.34 -12.91
C CYS A 151 -14.28 -6.91 -12.06
N VAL A 152 -14.56 -7.64 -11.00
CA VAL A 152 -15.59 -7.31 -10.01
C VAL A 152 -14.96 -6.88 -8.70
N PHE A 153 -15.57 -5.90 -8.03
CA PHE A 153 -15.11 -5.38 -6.75
C PHE A 153 -16.21 -5.55 -5.71
N ASN A 154 -15.94 -6.37 -4.71
CA ASN A 154 -16.78 -6.51 -3.52
C ASN A 154 -16.08 -5.92 -2.28
N ALA A 155 -14.87 -5.44 -2.45
CA ALA A 155 -14.10 -4.70 -1.46
C ALA A 155 -13.14 -3.74 -2.19
N THR A 156 -12.87 -2.60 -1.57
CA THR A 156 -11.79 -1.71 -1.99
C THR A 156 -10.43 -2.37 -1.68
N PRO A 157 -9.34 -1.94 -2.33
CA PRO A 157 -8.01 -2.42 -1.95
C PRO A 157 -7.69 -2.23 -0.47
N LEU A 158 -8.17 -1.17 0.14
CA LEU A 158 -7.95 -0.88 1.56
C LEU A 158 -8.73 -1.81 2.48
N GLU A 159 -10.01 -2.06 2.19
CA GLU A 159 -10.81 -3.05 2.92
C GLU A 159 -10.20 -4.45 2.82
N LYS A 160 -9.64 -4.80 1.66
CA LYS A 160 -8.89 -6.04 1.46
C LYS A 160 -7.67 -6.13 2.38
N TYR A 161 -6.87 -5.07 2.47
CA TYR A 161 -5.70 -5.02 3.35
C TYR A 161 -6.11 -5.02 4.83
N GLU A 162 -7.17 -4.30 5.18
CA GLU A 162 -7.69 -4.28 6.54
C GLU A 162 -8.24 -5.64 6.97
N SER A 163 -8.95 -6.34 6.08
CA SER A 163 -9.39 -7.71 6.31
C SER A 163 -8.21 -8.66 6.55
N TYR A 164 -7.13 -8.49 5.77
CA TYR A 164 -5.91 -9.27 5.96
C TYR A 164 -5.22 -8.93 7.29
N ARG A 165 -5.22 -7.66 7.71
CA ARG A 165 -4.71 -7.22 9.02
C ARG A 165 -5.46 -7.90 10.17
N ILE A 166 -6.80 -7.91 10.12
CA ILE A 166 -7.64 -8.56 11.12
C ILE A 166 -7.34 -10.06 11.18
N TYR A 167 -7.15 -10.68 10.03
CA TYR A 167 -6.75 -12.08 9.94
C TYR A 167 -5.40 -12.34 10.63
N ILE A 168 -4.40 -11.51 10.37
CA ILE A 168 -3.08 -11.57 11.03
C ILE A 168 -3.19 -11.37 12.55
N GLU A 169 -4.02 -10.45 13.02
CA GLU A 169 -4.21 -10.22 14.45
C GLU A 169 -4.81 -11.44 15.18
N ARG A 170 -5.73 -12.16 14.52
CA ARG A 170 -6.26 -13.42 15.04
C ARG A 170 -5.18 -14.51 15.15
N TRP A 171 -4.21 -14.50 14.26
CA TRP A 171 -3.08 -15.45 14.27
C TRP A 171 -1.99 -15.11 15.27
N ARG A 172 -2.02 -13.93 15.89
CA ARG A 172 -1.07 -13.54 16.95
C ARG A 172 -1.12 -14.44 18.20
N THR A 173 -2.16 -15.22 18.35
CA THR A 173 -2.26 -16.25 19.40
C THR A 173 -1.56 -17.55 19.02
N ASP A 174 -1.12 -17.68 17.77
CA ASP A 174 -0.36 -18.83 17.27
C ASP A 174 1.15 -18.52 17.34
N PRO A 175 2.01 -19.44 17.85
CA PRO A 175 3.46 -19.26 17.90
C PRO A 175 4.13 -19.12 16.53
N SER A 176 3.47 -19.50 15.43
CA SER A 176 3.93 -19.20 14.07
C SER A 176 3.54 -17.78 13.68
N GLN A 177 4.50 -16.86 13.70
CA GLN A 177 4.24 -15.48 13.30
C GLN A 177 3.86 -15.36 11.83
N PRO A 178 2.79 -14.61 11.48
CA PRO A 178 2.44 -14.40 10.09
C PRO A 178 3.55 -13.64 9.37
N ASP A 179 3.88 -14.08 8.16
CA ASP A 179 4.76 -13.34 7.28
C ASP A 179 4.05 -12.07 6.77
N LEU A 180 4.52 -10.89 7.19
CA LEU A 180 3.97 -9.60 6.80
C LEU A 180 4.58 -9.05 5.50
N ALA A 181 5.60 -9.69 4.95
CA ALA A 181 6.26 -9.25 3.73
C ALA A 181 5.28 -9.16 2.54
N PRO A 182 4.41 -10.16 2.27
CA PRO A 182 3.45 -10.05 1.17
C PRO A 182 2.49 -8.86 1.31
N THR A 183 2.06 -8.57 2.54
CA THR A 183 1.16 -7.43 2.80
C THR A 183 1.84 -6.10 2.54
N PHE A 184 3.06 -5.93 3.02
CA PHE A 184 3.84 -4.73 2.77
C PHE A 184 4.16 -4.55 1.28
N CYS A 185 4.55 -5.60 0.58
CA CYS A 185 4.78 -5.58 -0.86
C CYS A 185 3.51 -5.15 -1.63
N ASN A 186 2.34 -5.64 -1.25
CA ASN A 186 1.08 -5.22 -1.85
C ASN A 186 0.78 -3.72 -1.64
N VAL A 187 1.10 -3.17 -0.48
CA VAL A 187 0.97 -1.72 -0.21
C VAL A 187 1.90 -0.92 -1.12
N VAL A 188 3.16 -1.34 -1.26
CA VAL A 188 4.13 -0.73 -2.16
C VAL A 188 3.65 -0.79 -3.62
N ASP A 189 3.22 -1.97 -4.09
CA ASP A 189 2.72 -2.17 -5.46
C ASP A 189 1.52 -1.28 -5.76
N SER A 190 0.60 -1.13 -4.81
CA SER A 190 -0.56 -0.25 -4.94
C SER A 190 -0.14 1.21 -5.13
N LEU A 191 0.85 1.68 -4.39
CA LEU A 191 1.40 3.02 -4.54
C LEU A 191 2.07 3.21 -5.92
N LEU A 192 2.90 2.25 -6.33
CA LEU A 192 3.59 2.30 -7.63
C LEU A 192 2.58 2.39 -8.79
N ARG A 193 1.55 1.55 -8.76
CA ARG A 193 0.49 1.52 -9.78
C ARG A 193 -0.31 2.81 -9.79
N SER A 194 -0.72 3.30 -8.62
CA SER A 194 -1.45 4.57 -8.48
C SER A 194 -0.68 5.74 -9.06
N LEU A 195 0.63 5.78 -8.87
CA LEU A 195 1.50 6.84 -9.38
C LEU A 195 2.02 6.57 -10.81
N GLY A 196 1.83 5.35 -11.35
CA GLY A 196 2.37 4.93 -12.65
C GLY A 196 3.89 4.89 -12.66
N LEU A 197 4.49 4.54 -11.53
CA LEU A 197 5.94 4.49 -11.36
C LEU A 197 6.54 3.23 -11.96
N GLU A 198 5.78 2.15 -12.07
CA GLU A 198 6.19 0.89 -12.69
C GLU A 198 6.62 1.02 -14.17
N GLN A 199 6.15 2.06 -14.87
CA GLN A 199 6.45 2.31 -16.28
C GLN A 199 7.80 3.01 -16.51
N TYR A 200 8.50 3.41 -15.46
CA TYR A 200 9.70 4.27 -15.57
C TYR A 200 11.03 3.52 -15.58
N TYR A 201 11.01 2.20 -15.68
CA TYR A 201 12.24 1.44 -15.86
C TYR A 201 12.54 1.24 -17.33
N PRO A 202 13.62 1.86 -17.83
CA PRO A 202 14.14 1.49 -19.12
C PRO A 202 14.53 0.03 -19.05
N ALA A 203 13.95 -0.78 -19.95
CA ALA A 203 14.36 -2.14 -20.16
C ALA A 203 15.86 -2.16 -20.53
N ALA A 204 16.72 -2.31 -19.54
CA ALA A 204 18.12 -2.63 -19.77
C ALA A 204 18.18 -4.13 -20.01
N GLY A 205 18.09 -4.54 -21.29
CA GLY A 205 18.12 -5.94 -21.67
C GLY A 205 16.73 -6.63 -21.52
N ASN A 206 16.57 -7.79 -22.10
CA ASN A 206 15.34 -8.55 -22.32
C ASN A 206 14.46 -8.93 -21.10
N HIS A 207 14.61 -8.23 -19.96
CA HIS A 207 13.74 -8.38 -18.81
C HIS A 207 13.21 -7.00 -18.40
N PRO A 208 11.90 -6.83 -18.15
CA PRO A 208 11.40 -5.66 -17.45
C PRO A 208 12.01 -5.70 -16.04
N SER A 209 13.08 -4.94 -15.82
CA SER A 209 13.52 -4.64 -14.48
C SER A 209 12.41 -3.81 -13.84
N THR A 210 11.74 -4.38 -12.89
CA THR A 210 10.83 -3.64 -12.02
C THR A 210 11.67 -2.65 -11.21
N LEU A 211 11.10 -1.51 -10.81
CA LEU A 211 11.70 -0.54 -9.89
C LEU A 211 12.30 -1.21 -8.67
N MET A 212 11.89 -2.43 -8.45
CA MET A 212 12.15 -3.18 -7.26
C MET A 212 12.69 -4.54 -7.64
N GLU A 213 13.95 -4.58 -8.02
CA GLU A 213 14.68 -5.84 -8.08
C GLU A 213 14.72 -6.49 -6.69
N GLU A 214 14.63 -5.68 -5.62
CA GLU A 214 14.66 -6.15 -4.25
C GLU A 214 13.67 -5.37 -3.36
N TYR A 215 12.55 -5.98 -3.00
CA TYR A 215 11.72 -5.52 -1.89
C TYR A 215 12.51 -5.52 -0.59
N PRO A 216 12.17 -4.67 0.39
CA PRO A 216 12.87 -4.67 1.66
C PRO A 216 12.71 -6.02 2.37
N GLN A 217 13.75 -6.46 3.03
CA GLN A 217 13.65 -7.56 3.96
C GLN A 217 12.71 -7.15 5.10
N VAL A 218 11.62 -7.89 5.28
CA VAL A 218 10.66 -7.62 6.35
C VAL A 218 11.00 -8.49 7.57
N GLN A 219 11.13 -7.87 8.72
CA GLN A 219 11.34 -8.57 9.98
C GLN A 219 10.32 -8.14 11.03
N ASN A 220 9.59 -9.10 11.56
CA ASN A 220 8.70 -8.90 12.68
C ASN A 220 9.52 -8.97 13.97
N CYS A 221 9.41 -7.95 14.80
CA CYS A 221 10.08 -7.88 16.09
C CYS A 221 9.03 -8.02 17.20
N LEU A 222 9.16 -9.05 18.04
CA LEU A 222 8.21 -9.36 19.11
C LEU A 222 8.41 -8.52 20.37
N ASN A 223 9.64 -8.04 20.57
CA ASN A 223 9.97 -7.28 21.76
C ASN A 223 11.12 -6.29 21.52
N ALA A 224 11.22 -5.30 22.39
CA ALA A 224 12.24 -4.26 22.30
C ALA A 224 13.68 -4.81 22.34
N HIS A 225 13.92 -5.92 23.03
CA HIS A 225 15.24 -6.52 23.18
C HIS A 225 15.75 -7.13 21.86
N ASP A 226 14.90 -7.86 21.14
CA ASP A 226 15.26 -8.42 19.81
C ASP A 226 15.53 -7.32 18.81
N PHE A 227 14.76 -6.24 18.91
CA PHE A 227 14.93 -5.07 18.07
C PHE A 227 16.26 -4.34 18.37
N GLU A 228 16.57 -4.11 19.65
CA GLU A 228 17.85 -3.52 20.05
C GLU A 228 19.05 -4.38 19.62
N ARG A 229 18.95 -5.70 19.77
CA ARG A 229 19.97 -6.64 19.31
C ARG A 229 20.15 -6.54 17.79
N LEU A 230 19.07 -6.52 17.03
CA LEU A 230 19.11 -6.42 15.58
C LEU A 230 19.73 -5.11 15.11
N LEU A 231 19.35 -3.98 15.72
CA LEU A 231 19.95 -2.68 15.41
C LEU A 231 21.41 -2.57 15.85
N SER A 232 21.82 -3.28 16.90
CA SER A 232 23.21 -3.28 17.36
C SER A 232 24.16 -4.06 16.44
N THR A 233 23.63 -5.04 15.68
CA THR A 233 24.38 -5.79 14.66
C THR A 233 24.52 -5.04 13.32
N ARG A 234 23.80 -3.92 13.16
CA ARG A 234 23.86 -3.07 11.97
C ARG A 234 24.70 -1.84 12.25
N ASP A 235 25.40 -1.36 11.24
CA ASP A 235 26.26 -0.16 11.33
C ASP A 235 25.41 1.12 11.30
N LEU A 236 24.59 1.31 12.34
CA LEU A 236 23.73 2.46 12.54
C LEU A 236 24.39 3.47 13.48
N VAL A 237 24.45 4.73 13.06
CA VAL A 237 24.89 5.81 13.92
C VAL A 237 23.90 5.96 15.10
N ARG A 238 24.42 6.29 16.30
CA ARG A 238 23.61 6.40 17.54
C ARG A 238 22.34 7.24 17.38
N GLY A 239 22.39 8.31 16.57
CA GLY A 239 21.23 9.15 16.27
C GLY A 239 20.16 8.44 15.42
N GLU A 240 20.59 7.72 14.37
CA GLU A 240 19.68 6.94 13.51
C GLU A 240 19.00 5.82 14.28
N ARG A 241 19.74 5.15 15.17
CA ARG A 241 19.18 4.10 16.04
C ARG A 241 18.07 4.64 16.94
N ARG A 242 18.28 5.79 17.58
CA ARG A 242 17.27 6.43 18.42
C ARG A 242 16.03 6.82 17.64
N GLN A 243 16.20 7.46 16.48
CA GLN A 243 15.08 7.84 15.61
C GLN A 243 14.31 6.61 15.11
N ALA A 244 14.99 5.52 14.76
CA ALA A 244 14.35 4.28 14.36
C ALA A 244 13.50 3.69 15.49
N LEU A 245 14.00 3.70 16.74
CA LEU A 245 13.26 3.24 17.92
C LEU A 245 12.04 4.12 18.21
N GLU A 246 12.21 5.44 18.22
CA GLU A 246 11.11 6.38 18.43
C GLU A 246 10.00 6.17 17.38
N LYS A 247 10.38 6.00 16.14
CA LYS A 247 9.45 5.79 15.03
C LYS A 247 8.76 4.44 15.09
N LEU A 248 9.48 3.38 15.45
CA LEU A 248 8.89 2.06 15.63
C LEU A 248 7.80 2.09 16.70
N HIS A 249 8.06 2.73 17.83
CA HIS A 249 7.08 2.83 18.92
C HIS A 249 5.87 3.70 18.56
N SER A 250 6.07 4.78 17.78
CA SER A 250 4.96 5.65 17.36
C SER A 250 4.14 5.06 16.22
N ASN A 251 4.80 4.54 15.19
CA ASN A 251 4.17 4.10 13.93
C ASN A 251 4.05 2.59 13.79
N GLY A 252 4.56 1.82 14.75
CA GLY A 252 4.54 0.35 14.72
C GLY A 252 5.47 -0.30 13.70
N CYS A 253 6.04 0.47 12.77
CA CYS A 253 7.01 0.00 11.80
C CYS A 253 7.99 1.11 11.38
N VAL A 254 9.18 0.70 10.89
CA VAL A 254 10.20 1.61 10.38
C VAL A 254 11.00 0.95 9.25
N TYR A 255 11.16 1.67 8.14
CA TYR A 255 12.05 1.29 7.05
C TYR A 255 13.45 1.90 7.24
N LEU A 256 14.47 1.08 7.09
CA LEU A 256 15.89 1.44 7.19
C LEU A 256 16.53 1.38 5.78
N PRO A 257 16.62 2.49 5.05
CA PRO A 257 17.02 2.49 3.64
C PRO A 257 18.41 1.89 3.37
N ARG A 258 19.39 2.18 4.24
CA ARG A 258 20.77 1.67 4.07
C ARG A 258 20.88 0.15 4.14
N HIS A 259 19.91 -0.49 4.79
CA HIS A 259 19.92 -1.93 5.01
C HIS A 259 18.83 -2.64 4.19
N ASN A 260 18.04 -1.87 3.43
CA ASN A 260 16.83 -2.34 2.74
C ASN A 260 15.97 -3.23 3.67
N LEU A 261 15.72 -2.75 4.89
CA LEU A 261 15.11 -3.50 5.97
C LEU A 261 13.89 -2.77 6.52
N LEU A 262 12.74 -3.45 6.54
CA LEU A 262 11.54 -3.02 7.23
C LEU A 262 11.40 -3.78 8.54
N LEU A 263 11.30 -3.06 9.65
CA LEU A 263 11.06 -3.61 10.97
C LEU A 263 9.62 -3.32 11.39
N ILE A 264 8.92 -4.33 11.89
CA ILE A 264 7.52 -4.24 12.31
C ILE A 264 7.40 -4.73 13.76
N GLU A 265 6.97 -3.84 14.66
CA GLU A 265 6.57 -4.16 16.02
C GLU A 265 5.07 -4.42 16.11
N ARG A 266 4.30 -3.52 15.50
CA ARG A 266 2.84 -3.60 15.39
C ARG A 266 2.44 -3.18 13.99
N PHE A 267 1.73 -4.02 13.30
CA PHE A 267 1.26 -3.68 11.96
C PHE A 267 -0.01 -2.84 12.05
N HIS A 268 0.07 -1.64 11.47
CA HIS A 268 -1.10 -0.86 11.12
C HIS A 268 -0.93 -0.28 9.72
N MET A 269 -2.03 -0.20 9.01
CA MET A 269 -2.03 0.19 7.60
C MET A 269 -1.42 1.58 7.37
N ALA A 270 -1.71 2.55 8.23
CA ALA A 270 -1.16 3.89 8.10
C ALA A 270 0.37 3.92 8.23
N GLY A 271 0.92 3.24 9.24
CA GLY A 271 2.37 3.11 9.41
C GLY A 271 3.03 2.37 8.25
N ALA A 272 2.43 1.27 7.80
CA ALA A 272 2.93 0.53 6.64
C ALA A 272 2.90 1.38 5.35
N ALA A 273 1.86 2.18 5.15
CA ALA A 273 1.76 3.10 4.02
C ALA A 273 2.84 4.19 4.07
N GLU A 274 3.11 4.79 5.25
CA GLU A 274 4.20 5.75 5.41
C GLU A 274 5.56 5.15 5.02
N GLU A 275 5.84 3.93 5.49
CA GLU A 275 7.12 3.27 5.19
C GLU A 275 7.21 2.78 3.75
N ALA A 276 6.10 2.39 3.14
CA ALA A 276 6.03 2.08 1.71
C ALA A 276 6.35 3.31 0.85
N VAL A 277 5.83 4.49 1.20
CA VAL A 277 6.18 5.73 0.50
C VAL A 277 7.66 6.05 0.64
N ARG A 278 8.24 5.89 1.85
CA ARG A 278 9.69 6.10 2.08
C ARG A 278 10.55 5.13 1.29
N PHE A 279 10.13 3.87 1.22
CA PHE A 279 10.78 2.89 0.37
C PHE A 279 10.77 3.31 -1.11
N VAL A 280 9.61 3.67 -1.65
CA VAL A 280 9.48 4.15 -3.04
C VAL A 280 10.32 5.41 -3.29
N GLN A 281 10.37 6.35 -2.34
CA GLN A 281 11.27 7.52 -2.43
C GLN A 281 12.74 7.10 -2.50
N SER A 282 13.15 6.11 -1.67
CA SER A 282 14.52 5.57 -1.68
C SER A 282 14.88 5.01 -3.03
N GLU A 283 14.01 4.20 -3.60
CA GLU A 283 14.21 3.57 -4.89
C GLU A 283 14.26 4.60 -6.04
N CYS A 284 13.37 5.58 -6.04
CA CYS A 284 13.33 6.62 -7.09
C CYS A 284 14.58 7.52 -7.10
N ARG A 285 15.20 7.76 -5.94
CA ARG A 285 16.31 8.74 -5.80
C ARG A 285 17.64 8.11 -5.51
N GLY A 286 17.69 6.85 -5.13
CA GLY A 286 18.82 6.16 -4.54
C GLY A 286 18.97 6.40 -3.04
N VAL A 287 19.45 5.39 -2.32
CA VAL A 287 19.57 5.37 -0.85
C VAL A 287 20.33 6.58 -0.30
N SER A 288 21.37 7.04 -0.99
CA SER A 288 22.17 8.20 -0.60
C SER A 288 21.35 9.49 -0.50
N SER A 289 20.24 9.59 -1.22
CA SER A 289 19.39 10.78 -1.24
C SER A 289 18.53 10.94 0.02
N LEU A 290 18.27 9.86 0.75
CA LEU A 290 17.49 9.86 1.99
C LEU A 290 18.32 10.13 3.24
N GLN A 291 19.65 10.21 3.10
CA GLN A 291 20.56 10.51 4.22
C GLN A 291 20.48 11.97 4.69
N GLY A 292 19.58 12.72 4.09
CA GLY A 292 19.43 14.14 4.38
C GLY A 292 20.36 15.03 3.55
N PRO A 293 20.28 16.33 3.74
CA PRO A 293 21.21 17.27 3.12
C PRO A 293 22.61 17.03 3.65
N TRP A 294 23.58 17.21 2.76
CA TRP A 294 25.00 17.02 3.07
C TRP A 294 25.48 17.89 4.25
N ILE A 295 26.53 17.48 4.89
CA ILE A 295 27.18 18.20 6.00
C ILE A 295 27.55 19.61 5.51
N GLY A 296 27.08 20.66 6.23
CA GLY A 296 27.30 22.07 5.87
C GLY A 296 26.13 22.75 5.13
N SER A 297 24.99 22.05 4.90
CA SER A 297 23.79 22.73 4.40
C SER A 297 23.21 23.67 5.45
N SER A 298 22.57 24.78 4.99
CA SER A 298 21.90 25.70 5.91
C SER A 298 20.73 25.04 6.66
N ALA A 299 20.47 25.52 7.88
CA ALA A 299 19.34 25.05 8.69
C ALA A 299 17.99 25.18 7.96
N GLU A 300 17.83 26.26 7.19
CA GLU A 300 16.66 26.47 6.32
C GLU A 300 16.54 25.36 5.25
N HIS A 301 17.66 25.02 4.58
CA HIS A 301 17.63 23.97 3.56
C HIS A 301 17.26 22.63 4.15
N GLN A 302 17.84 22.28 5.29
CA GLN A 302 17.54 21.05 6.00
C GLN A 302 16.06 21.01 6.45
N PHE A 303 15.52 22.13 6.94
CA PHE A 303 14.12 22.26 7.33
C PHE A 303 13.18 21.96 6.13
N TYR A 304 13.35 22.66 5.01
CA TYR A 304 12.51 22.44 3.83
C TYR A 304 12.71 21.05 3.19
N PHE A 305 13.89 20.46 3.35
CA PHE A 305 14.12 19.09 2.94
C PHE A 305 13.20 18.14 3.73
N GLU A 306 13.19 18.22 5.05
CA GLU A 306 12.36 17.39 5.92
C GLU A 306 10.86 17.65 5.68
N VAL A 307 10.46 18.91 5.49
CA VAL A 307 9.07 19.26 5.15
C VAL A 307 8.63 18.63 3.83
N MET A 308 9.47 18.69 2.80
CA MET A 308 9.16 18.07 1.51
C MET A 308 9.10 16.54 1.57
N GLU A 309 9.99 15.89 2.35
CA GLU A 309 9.93 14.46 2.56
C GLU A 309 8.62 14.06 3.25
N LYS A 310 8.21 14.79 4.31
CA LYS A 310 6.92 14.55 4.98
C LYS A 310 5.73 14.83 4.06
N ALA A 311 5.80 15.87 3.23
CA ALA A 311 4.73 16.19 2.28
C ALA A 311 4.51 15.07 1.26
N LEU A 312 5.59 14.51 0.71
CA LEU A 312 5.49 13.37 -0.22
C LEU A 312 5.00 12.11 0.49
N VAL A 313 5.43 11.85 1.72
CA VAL A 313 4.92 10.74 2.53
C VAL A 313 3.42 10.90 2.75
N THR A 314 2.95 12.05 3.23
CA THR A 314 1.53 12.29 3.48
C THR A 314 0.71 12.21 2.19
N PHE A 315 1.21 12.77 1.08
CA PHE A 315 0.57 12.63 -0.22
C PHE A 315 0.40 11.15 -0.62
N GLY A 316 1.48 10.35 -0.57
CA GLY A 316 1.43 8.93 -0.92
C GLY A 316 0.55 8.11 0.02
N VAL A 317 0.55 8.43 1.32
CA VAL A 317 -0.37 7.82 2.29
C VAL A 317 -1.82 8.14 1.92
N ARG A 318 -2.15 9.37 1.57
CA ARG A 318 -3.52 9.75 1.18
C ARG A 318 -3.94 9.19 -0.19
N VAL A 319 -3.01 8.88 -1.07
CA VAL A 319 -3.31 8.10 -2.28
C VAL A 319 -3.78 6.70 -1.93
N LEU A 320 -3.20 6.09 -0.90
CA LEU A 320 -3.55 4.75 -0.41
C LEU A 320 -4.74 4.77 0.56
N LEU A 321 -4.80 5.78 1.41
CA LEU A 321 -5.76 6.00 2.50
C LEU A 321 -6.35 7.41 2.38
N PRO A 322 -7.35 7.65 1.52
CA PRO A 322 -7.89 8.98 1.26
C PRO A 322 -8.35 9.71 2.52
N ASP A 323 -8.88 8.98 3.50
CA ASP A 323 -9.38 9.52 4.76
C ASP A 323 -8.30 9.63 5.85
N TYR A 324 -7.01 9.45 5.49
CA TYR A 324 -5.92 9.61 6.46
C TYR A 324 -5.97 11.01 7.08
N PRO A 325 -6.10 11.09 8.43
CA PRO A 325 -6.32 12.37 9.11
C PRO A 325 -5.07 13.25 9.04
N VAL A 326 -5.27 14.50 8.67
CA VAL A 326 -4.23 15.53 8.67
C VAL A 326 -4.79 16.77 9.33
N ALA A 327 -4.15 17.23 10.38
CA ALA A 327 -4.54 18.45 11.07
C ALA A 327 -4.45 19.66 10.12
N ARG A 328 -5.53 20.41 10.02
CA ARG A 328 -5.62 21.62 9.19
C ARG A 328 -5.32 22.87 10.01
N GLU A 329 -5.00 23.97 9.32
CA GLU A 329 -4.69 25.25 9.96
C GLU A 329 -5.80 25.71 10.93
N HIS A 330 -7.07 25.62 10.52
CA HIS A 330 -8.21 26.02 11.35
C HIS A 330 -8.39 25.10 12.58
N GLU A 331 -8.00 23.84 12.50
CA GLU A 331 -8.05 22.91 13.64
C GLU A 331 -6.94 23.26 14.66
N LEU A 332 -5.74 23.62 14.18
CA LEU A 332 -4.70 24.16 15.05
C LEU A 332 -5.12 25.45 15.72
N GLN A 333 -5.78 26.35 14.98
CA GLN A 333 -6.35 27.59 15.55
C GLN A 333 -7.42 27.29 16.61
N ALA A 334 -8.32 26.34 16.32
CA ALA A 334 -9.33 25.91 17.26
C ALA A 334 -8.73 25.28 18.52
N LEU A 335 -7.67 24.48 18.36
CA LEU A 335 -6.95 23.88 19.49
C LEU A 335 -6.25 24.93 20.35
N CYS A 336 -5.66 25.98 19.75
CA CYS A 336 -5.08 27.11 20.49
C CYS A 336 -6.10 27.87 21.38
N ALA A 337 -7.38 27.77 21.05
CA ALA A 337 -8.46 28.40 21.84
C ALA A 337 -9.00 27.51 22.98
N GLN A 338 -8.51 26.25 23.10
CA GLN A 338 -8.94 25.31 24.14
C GLN A 338 -8.30 25.64 25.52
N PRO A 339 -8.90 25.17 26.63
CA PRO A 339 -8.31 25.25 27.95
C PRO A 339 -6.91 24.64 28.01
N LYS A 340 -6.06 25.21 28.89
CA LYS A 340 -4.67 24.80 29.05
C LYS A 340 -4.50 23.31 29.35
N GLU A 341 -5.38 22.76 30.16
CA GLU A 341 -5.37 21.33 30.55
C GLU A 341 -5.58 20.43 29.35
N VAL A 342 -6.55 20.79 28.50
CA VAL A 342 -6.89 20.04 27.28
C VAL A 342 -5.71 20.02 26.30
N ILE A 343 -5.07 21.17 26.09
CA ILE A 343 -3.92 21.26 25.19
C ILE A 343 -2.77 20.38 25.71
N THR A 344 -2.45 20.48 27.00
CA THR A 344 -1.34 19.70 27.58
C THR A 344 -1.60 18.19 27.50
N GLU A 345 -2.84 17.77 27.76
CA GLU A 345 -3.22 16.35 27.68
C GLU A 345 -3.17 15.82 26.25
N GLN A 346 -3.71 16.56 25.28
CA GLN A 346 -3.78 16.11 23.89
C GLN A 346 -2.44 16.16 23.15
N THR A 347 -1.59 17.14 23.44
CA THR A 347 -0.39 17.40 22.66
C THR A 347 0.90 16.95 23.33
N GLY A 348 0.90 16.79 24.65
CA GLY A 348 2.09 16.50 25.44
C GLY A 348 3.09 17.66 25.55
N PHE A 349 2.69 18.86 25.08
CA PHE A 349 3.44 20.11 25.24
C PHE A 349 2.87 20.93 26.38
N THR A 350 3.67 21.82 26.97
CA THR A 350 3.13 22.86 27.82
C THR A 350 2.29 23.84 26.99
N TYR A 351 1.34 24.52 27.62
CA TYR A 351 0.46 25.48 26.94
C TYR A 351 1.25 26.53 26.15
N SER A 352 2.29 27.11 26.78
CA SER A 352 3.13 28.15 26.16
C SER A 352 3.90 27.61 24.95
N GLU A 353 4.52 26.41 25.09
CA GLU A 353 5.24 25.77 24.00
C GLU A 353 4.31 25.44 22.82
N PHE A 354 3.13 24.92 23.11
CA PHE A 354 2.17 24.61 22.04
C PHE A 354 1.72 25.86 21.27
N LEU A 355 1.39 26.94 21.98
CA LEU A 355 0.99 28.19 21.33
C LEU A 355 2.10 28.78 20.45
N GLU A 356 3.35 28.72 20.90
CA GLU A 356 4.50 29.16 20.10
C GLU A 356 4.64 28.31 18.83
N LEU A 357 4.57 26.98 18.95
CA LEU A 357 4.71 26.03 17.83
C LEU A 357 3.55 26.15 16.84
N ALA A 358 2.33 26.16 17.32
CA ALA A 358 1.13 26.30 16.48
C ALA A 358 1.11 27.69 15.81
N GLY A 359 1.47 28.75 16.55
CA GLY A 359 1.62 30.11 16.01
C GLY A 359 2.64 30.19 14.89
N ALA A 360 3.76 29.49 15.00
CA ALA A 360 4.78 29.41 13.94
C ALA A 360 4.26 28.71 12.68
N VAL A 361 3.50 27.62 12.81
CA VAL A 361 2.84 26.93 11.67
C VAL A 361 1.85 27.86 10.99
N ILE A 362 0.96 28.50 11.77
CA ILE A 362 -0.08 29.41 11.26
C ILE A 362 0.58 30.59 10.52
N LEU A 363 1.59 31.23 11.14
CA LEU A 363 2.33 32.34 10.54
C LEU A 363 2.99 31.95 9.21
N HIS A 364 3.56 30.73 9.13
CA HIS A 364 4.13 30.21 7.90
C HIS A 364 3.05 30.07 6.82
N LYS A 365 1.90 29.49 7.15
CA LYS A 365 0.77 29.32 6.21
C LYS A 365 0.17 30.66 5.77
N GLU A 366 0.10 31.66 6.65
CA GLU A 366 -0.34 33.02 6.30
C GLU A 366 0.63 33.72 5.36
N ALA A 367 1.94 33.58 5.59
CA ALA A 367 2.95 34.10 4.67
C ALA A 367 2.84 33.45 3.28
N GLU A 368 2.50 32.18 3.21
CA GLU A 368 2.20 31.49 1.96
C GLU A 368 0.98 32.09 1.24
N LYS A 369 -0.10 32.37 1.95
CA LYS A 369 -1.33 32.96 1.38
C LYS A 369 -1.05 34.38 0.86
N GLY A 370 -0.34 35.18 1.64
CA GLY A 370 0.01 36.55 1.33
C GLY A 370 1.14 36.71 0.32
N ARG A 371 1.73 35.62 -0.20
CA ARG A 371 2.91 35.64 -1.08
C ARG A 371 4.10 36.42 -0.50
N ARG A 372 4.25 36.41 0.84
CA ARG A 372 5.30 37.11 1.56
C ARG A 372 6.50 36.22 1.89
N TRP A 373 6.87 35.38 0.93
CA TRP A 373 7.93 34.38 1.07
C TRP A 373 9.29 34.95 1.47
N ASN A 374 9.58 36.19 1.08
CA ASN A 374 10.82 36.88 1.39
C ASN A 374 10.94 37.24 2.86
N LEU A 375 9.83 37.29 3.61
CA LEU A 375 9.84 37.58 5.04
C LEU A 375 10.08 36.35 5.91
N LEU A 376 9.79 35.16 5.38
CA LEU A 376 9.93 33.89 6.13
C LEU A 376 11.32 33.65 6.71
N PRO A 377 12.44 33.86 5.98
CA PRO A 377 13.75 33.62 6.55
C PRO A 377 14.03 34.42 7.83
N GLY A 378 13.60 35.68 7.88
CA GLY A 378 13.77 36.53 9.07
C GLY A 378 12.91 36.09 10.25
N VAL A 379 11.63 35.77 9.98
CA VAL A 379 10.66 35.35 11.02
C VAL A 379 10.93 33.93 11.51
N MET A 380 11.34 33.05 10.62
CA MET A 380 11.54 31.62 10.90
C MET A 380 12.99 31.24 11.24
N ALA A 381 13.90 32.19 11.35
CA ALA A 381 15.32 31.92 11.58
C ALA A 381 15.57 31.06 12.83
N SER A 382 14.91 31.37 13.93
CA SER A 382 14.98 30.58 15.16
C SER A 382 14.39 29.15 15.01
N VAL A 383 13.31 29.06 14.23
CA VAL A 383 12.66 27.78 13.93
C VAL A 383 13.56 26.89 13.06
N TYR A 384 14.17 27.46 12.04
CA TYR A 384 15.11 26.71 11.19
C TYR A 384 16.32 26.21 11.98
N ALA A 385 16.78 26.99 12.94
CA ALA A 385 17.90 26.63 13.82
C ALA A 385 17.51 25.68 14.96
N SER A 386 16.20 25.51 15.23
CA SER A 386 15.73 24.66 16.30
C SER A 386 16.02 23.18 16.03
N ALA A 387 16.07 22.39 17.08
CA ALA A 387 16.29 20.95 17.04
C ALA A 387 15.22 20.21 17.87
N GLY A 388 15.21 18.88 17.76
CA GLY A 388 14.34 18.03 18.59
C GLY A 388 12.84 18.25 18.33
N LYS A 389 12.05 18.26 19.40
CA LYS A 389 10.57 18.29 19.36
C LYS A 389 9.99 19.49 18.59
N THR A 390 10.57 20.68 18.75
CA THR A 390 10.13 21.91 18.08
C THR A 390 10.18 21.78 16.57
N ARG A 391 11.33 21.34 16.06
CA ARG A 391 11.52 21.12 14.63
C ARG A 391 10.61 20.04 14.10
N SER A 392 10.53 18.91 14.81
CA SER A 392 9.67 17.78 14.42
C SER A 392 8.21 18.20 14.31
N PHE A 393 7.71 19.00 15.24
CA PHE A 393 6.33 19.50 15.21
C PHE A 393 6.04 20.34 13.95
N LEU A 394 6.91 21.28 13.61
CA LEU A 394 6.71 22.13 12.43
C LEU A 394 6.84 21.34 11.12
N VAL A 395 7.83 20.47 11.02
CA VAL A 395 8.02 19.61 9.86
C VAL A 395 6.79 18.72 9.65
N GLU A 396 6.30 18.11 10.74
CA GLU A 396 5.13 17.24 10.70
C GLU A 396 3.88 17.99 10.18
N HIS A 397 3.56 19.15 10.77
CA HIS A 397 2.35 19.88 10.41
C HIS A 397 2.43 20.51 9.01
N LEU A 398 3.51 21.22 8.70
CA LEU A 398 3.66 21.86 7.39
C LEU A 398 3.78 20.83 6.26
N GLY A 399 4.51 19.76 6.49
CA GLY A 399 4.64 18.67 5.52
C GLY A 399 3.31 17.93 5.30
N ALA A 400 2.63 17.57 6.39
CA ALA A 400 1.34 16.89 6.30
C ALA A 400 0.28 17.75 5.60
N MET A 401 0.18 19.03 5.96
CA MET A 401 -0.76 19.97 5.29
C MET A 401 -0.47 20.08 3.79
N LEU A 402 0.80 20.25 3.41
CA LEU A 402 1.17 20.32 1.98
C LEU A 402 0.86 19.02 1.25
N GLY A 403 1.15 17.87 1.85
CA GLY A 403 0.84 16.56 1.26
C GLY A 403 -0.66 16.34 1.07
N ALA A 404 -1.48 16.78 2.02
CA ALA A 404 -2.93 16.75 1.89
C ALA A 404 -3.43 17.70 0.79
N GLU A 405 -2.93 18.93 0.74
CA GLU A 405 -3.22 19.88 -0.34
C GLU A 405 -2.82 19.34 -1.71
N MET A 406 -1.69 18.64 -1.82
CA MET A 406 -1.26 17.96 -3.05
C MET A 406 -2.25 16.87 -3.47
N HIS A 407 -2.74 16.06 -2.54
CA HIS A 407 -3.70 15.02 -2.81
C HIS A 407 -5.04 15.59 -3.28
N GLU A 408 -5.56 16.62 -2.60
CA GLU A 408 -6.78 17.32 -2.99
C GLU A 408 -6.65 17.97 -4.38
N ALA A 409 -5.51 18.60 -4.67
CA ALA A 409 -5.21 19.17 -5.98
C ALA A 409 -5.08 18.10 -7.08
N TYR A 410 -4.60 16.91 -6.74
CA TYR A 410 -4.56 15.77 -7.65
C TYR A 410 -5.97 15.28 -7.99
N LEU A 411 -6.81 15.06 -6.99
CA LEU A 411 -8.20 14.65 -7.20
C LEU A 411 -9.00 15.70 -8.00
N ALA A 412 -8.71 16.97 -7.79
CA ALA A 412 -9.31 18.07 -8.55
C ALA A 412 -8.73 18.25 -9.98
N GLY A 413 -7.80 17.41 -10.41
CA GLY A 413 -7.14 17.52 -11.72
C GLY A 413 -6.22 18.75 -11.88
N ILE A 414 -5.90 19.44 -10.77
CA ILE A 414 -5.01 20.63 -10.77
C ILE A 414 -3.56 20.21 -10.94
N LEU A 415 -3.16 19.14 -10.22
CA LEU A 415 -1.85 18.54 -10.37
C LEU A 415 -1.95 17.27 -11.22
N SER A 416 -1.13 17.19 -12.26
CA SER A 416 -1.09 16.00 -13.08
C SER A 416 -0.31 14.87 -12.41
N LYS A 417 -0.67 13.62 -12.71
CA LYS A 417 0.04 12.42 -12.26
C LYS A 417 1.54 12.47 -12.62
N SER A 418 1.87 12.96 -13.83
CA SER A 418 3.26 13.09 -14.28
C SER A 418 4.06 14.10 -13.46
N TYR A 419 3.44 15.24 -13.09
CA TYR A 419 4.09 16.21 -12.21
C TYR A 419 4.35 15.63 -10.83
N LEU A 420 3.35 15.02 -10.21
CA LEU A 420 3.49 14.37 -8.89
C LEU A 420 4.57 13.30 -8.90
N ARG A 421 4.57 12.44 -9.91
CA ARG A 421 5.60 11.44 -10.12
C ARG A 421 7.00 12.05 -10.22
N SER A 422 7.16 13.17 -10.93
CA SER A 422 8.46 13.85 -11.05
C SER A 422 9.05 14.29 -9.70
N LEU A 423 8.18 14.55 -8.70
CA LEU A 423 8.62 14.91 -7.36
C LEU A 423 9.28 13.74 -6.61
N PHE A 424 8.89 12.50 -6.90
CA PHE A 424 9.53 11.32 -6.32
C PHE A 424 10.97 11.13 -6.82
N PHE A 425 11.29 11.55 -8.04
CA PHE A 425 12.65 11.50 -8.60
C PHE A 425 13.49 12.76 -8.30
N ARG A 426 12.88 13.79 -7.74
CA ARG A 426 13.54 15.08 -7.57
C ARG A 426 14.59 15.02 -6.47
N LYS A 427 15.83 15.37 -6.80
CA LYS A 427 16.97 15.44 -5.86
C LYS A 427 16.87 16.67 -4.97
N THR A 428 16.07 16.58 -3.92
CA THR A 428 15.83 17.67 -2.96
C THR A 428 17.00 17.96 -2.03
N GLN A 429 17.96 17.05 -1.91
CA GLN A 429 19.18 17.22 -1.10
C GLN A 429 20.15 18.27 -1.66
N LEU A 430 20.03 18.65 -2.94
CA LEU A 430 20.91 19.67 -3.53
C LEU A 430 20.64 21.07 -2.94
N PRO A 431 21.67 21.95 -2.82
CA PRO A 431 21.53 23.25 -2.19
C PRO A 431 20.35 24.07 -2.72
N GLY A 432 19.46 24.50 -1.82
CA GLY A 432 18.26 25.29 -2.12
C GLY A 432 17.19 24.55 -2.94
N ALA A 433 17.39 23.29 -3.34
CA ALA A 433 16.45 22.54 -4.15
C ALA A 433 15.16 22.22 -3.37
N ALA A 434 15.26 21.83 -2.11
CA ALA A 434 14.11 21.55 -1.25
C ALA A 434 13.21 22.77 -1.06
N ARG A 435 13.80 23.92 -0.75
CA ARG A 435 13.07 25.19 -0.63
C ARG A 435 12.37 25.56 -1.94
N ARG A 436 13.07 25.48 -3.06
CA ARG A 436 12.47 25.74 -4.39
C ARG A 436 11.31 24.79 -4.68
N ALA A 437 11.48 23.49 -4.39
CA ALA A 437 10.43 22.48 -4.56
C ALA A 437 9.20 22.81 -3.72
N TYR A 438 9.38 23.12 -2.44
CA TYR A 438 8.30 23.50 -1.54
C TYR A 438 7.46 24.66 -2.09
N PHE A 439 8.11 25.76 -2.47
CA PHE A 439 7.41 26.94 -2.97
C PHE A 439 6.80 26.74 -4.37
N GLU A 440 7.40 25.91 -5.20
CA GLU A 440 6.84 25.53 -6.51
C GLU A 440 5.55 24.72 -6.33
N VAL A 441 5.58 23.69 -5.48
CA VAL A 441 4.41 22.86 -5.18
C VAL A 441 3.29 23.72 -4.56
N THR A 442 3.61 24.51 -3.53
CA THR A 442 2.63 25.39 -2.88
C THR A 442 1.96 26.36 -3.85
N ARG A 443 2.73 26.94 -4.79
CA ARG A 443 2.16 27.79 -5.84
C ARG A 443 1.29 27.01 -6.82
N SER A 444 1.69 25.81 -7.18
CA SER A 444 0.97 24.96 -8.13
C SER A 444 -0.38 24.53 -7.57
N VAL A 445 -0.43 24.16 -6.29
CA VAL A 445 -1.67 23.82 -5.58
C VAL A 445 -2.62 25.03 -5.52
N LYS A 446 -2.11 26.24 -5.25
CA LYS A 446 -2.95 27.44 -5.06
C LYS A 446 -3.42 28.13 -6.33
N ARG A 447 -2.79 27.90 -7.49
CA ARG A 447 -3.06 28.65 -8.75
C ARG A 447 -4.49 28.51 -9.28
N ARG A 448 -5.25 27.49 -8.91
CA ARG A 448 -6.60 27.24 -9.42
C ARG A 448 -7.73 27.32 -8.39
N PHE A 449 -7.42 27.30 -7.10
CA PHE A 449 -8.45 27.55 -6.06
C PHE A 449 -8.93 29.02 -6.01
N GLY A 450 -8.27 29.94 -6.70
CA GLY A 450 -8.56 31.38 -6.70
C GLY A 450 -9.18 31.95 -7.96
N GLN A 451 -9.51 31.14 -8.99
CA GLN A 451 -10.26 31.63 -10.17
C GLN A 451 -11.70 31.13 -10.09
N PRO A 452 -12.71 32.04 -10.03
CA PRO A 452 -14.09 31.64 -10.27
C PRO A 452 -14.19 31.08 -11.71
N GLN A 453 -14.86 29.95 -11.84
CA GLN A 453 -15.22 29.41 -13.15
C GLN A 453 -16.04 30.47 -13.89
N SER A 454 -15.47 31.04 -14.92
CA SER A 454 -16.17 31.91 -15.88
C SER A 454 -16.87 31.07 -16.94
#